data_70f0834dddd278361e9c8fc26c0df572
#
_entry.id   70f0834dddd278361e9c8fc26c0df572
#
_cell.length_a   1.000
_cell.length_b   1.000
_cell.length_c   1.000
_cell.angle_alpha   90.00
_cell.angle_beta   90.00
_cell.angle_gamma   90.00
#
_symmetry.space_group_name_H-M   'P 1'
#
loop_
_entity.id
_entity.type
_entity.pdbx_description
1 polymer ?
#
loop_
_entity_poly.entity_id
_entity_poly.type
_entity_poly.pdbx_seq_one_letter_code
_entity_poly.pdbx_strand_id
1 'polypeptide(L)'
;MTQNAVVRNLQVLTKALLRVFFCLSVPMIMLAADDADSTAIGTMTVEGLVRDIACPLQNKKSTSTNYSKDCITTCLKAGSPLGILTSEGDVYVPITQSMPDMGQNALKPFAGEHVKATGKVFLRNGTHAIEINEVHAVGGETKDK
;
A
#
# COMPACT_ATOMS: atom_id res chain seq x y z
N MET A 1 65.29 -44.64 -3.63
CA MET A 1 64.77 -43.29 -3.18
C MET A 1 63.75 -42.65 -4.13
N THR A 2 62.96 -43.39 -4.88
CA THR A 2 62.14 -42.82 -5.97
C THR A 2 60.60 -43.08 -5.79
N GLN A 3 60.18 -43.88 -4.81
CA GLN A 3 58.76 -44.16 -4.63
C GLN A 3 57.97 -43.07 -3.84
N ASN A 4 58.65 -42.35 -2.95
CA ASN A 4 57.98 -41.36 -2.11
C ASN A 4 57.63 -40.05 -2.86
N ALA A 5 58.23 -39.75 -4.00
CA ALA A 5 57.94 -38.54 -4.79
C ALA A 5 56.69 -38.73 -5.62
N VAL A 6 56.45 -39.94 -6.16
CA VAL A 6 55.26 -40.22 -6.99
C VAL A 6 53.97 -40.23 -6.16
N VAL A 7 54.04 -40.79 -4.95
CA VAL A 7 52.85 -40.83 -4.04
C VAL A 7 52.46 -39.40 -3.55
N ARG A 8 53.44 -38.55 -3.28
CA ARG A 8 53.17 -37.16 -2.86
C ARG A 8 52.57 -36.32 -3.97
N ASN A 9 53.00 -36.51 -5.24
CA ASN A 9 52.41 -35.80 -6.37
C ASN A 9 51.00 -36.27 -6.65
N LEU A 10 50.66 -37.54 -6.47
CA LEU A 10 49.32 -38.08 -6.68
C LEU A 10 48.33 -37.53 -5.63
N GLN A 11 48.76 -37.35 -4.37
CA GLN A 11 47.91 -36.79 -3.31
C GLN A 11 47.66 -35.27 -3.49
N VAL A 12 48.60 -34.55 -4.07
CA VAL A 12 48.40 -33.12 -4.37
C VAL A 12 47.42 -32.92 -5.53
N LEU A 13 47.51 -33.75 -6.58
CA LEU A 13 46.58 -33.72 -7.71
C LEU A 13 45.15 -34.09 -7.32
N THR A 14 44.95 -35.10 -6.45
CA THR A 14 43.62 -35.49 -5.99
C THR A 14 42.98 -34.41 -5.11
N LYS A 15 43.79 -33.72 -4.25
CA LYS A 15 43.24 -32.61 -3.44
C LYS A 15 42.95 -31.36 -4.27
N ALA A 16 43.66 -31.10 -5.36
CA ALA A 16 43.39 -30.02 -6.27
C ALA A 16 42.11 -30.24 -7.12
N LEU A 17 41.91 -31.46 -7.60
CA LEU A 17 40.71 -31.84 -8.35
C LEU A 17 39.45 -31.83 -7.48
N LEU A 18 39.54 -32.24 -6.20
CA LEU A 18 38.39 -32.22 -5.28
C LEU A 18 37.93 -30.80 -4.91
N ARG A 19 38.87 -29.85 -4.88
CA ARG A 19 38.54 -28.43 -4.62
C ARG A 19 37.90 -27.70 -5.80
N VAL A 20 38.21 -28.10 -7.01
CA VAL A 20 37.61 -27.49 -8.24
C VAL A 20 36.18 -28.00 -8.42
N PHE A 21 35.86 -29.23 -8.02
CA PHE A 21 34.52 -29.78 -8.16
C PHE A 21 33.53 -29.26 -7.10
N PHE A 22 34.01 -28.73 -5.96
CA PHE A 22 33.15 -28.17 -4.90
C PHE A 22 32.76 -26.72 -5.15
N CYS A 23 33.43 -26.02 -6.06
CA CYS A 23 33.11 -24.62 -6.43
C CYS A 23 32.01 -24.46 -7.46
N LEU A 24 31.53 -25.56 -8.11
CA LEU A 24 30.55 -25.50 -9.21
C LEU A 24 29.11 -25.84 -8.77
N SER A 25 28.89 -26.15 -7.51
CA SER A 25 27.53 -26.37 -6.97
C SER A 25 27.12 -25.22 -6.05
N VAL A 26 27.23 -23.98 -6.51
CA VAL A 26 26.45 -22.88 -5.93
C VAL A 26 25.01 -23.10 -6.41
N PRO A 27 24.05 -23.43 -5.54
CA PRO A 27 22.66 -23.39 -5.95
C PRO A 27 22.41 -21.94 -6.37
N MET A 28 22.05 -21.76 -7.62
CA MET A 28 21.51 -20.53 -8.14
C MET A 28 20.17 -20.32 -7.41
N ILE A 29 20.25 -19.71 -6.20
CA ILE A 29 19.09 -19.15 -5.53
C ILE A 29 18.62 -18.08 -6.52
N MET A 30 17.60 -18.42 -7.32
CA MET A 30 16.78 -17.42 -7.97
C MET A 30 16.17 -16.62 -6.83
N LEU A 31 16.79 -15.49 -6.48
CA LEU A 31 16.06 -14.41 -5.85
C LEU A 31 14.97 -14.08 -6.87
N ALA A 32 13.74 -14.55 -6.59
CA ALA A 32 12.58 -13.91 -7.13
C ALA A 32 12.77 -12.43 -6.75
N ALA A 33 13.03 -11.58 -7.73
CA ALA A 33 12.89 -10.16 -7.57
C ALA A 33 11.40 -9.99 -7.28
N ASP A 34 11.03 -9.90 -5.99
CA ASP A 34 9.79 -9.27 -5.61
C ASP A 34 9.81 -7.92 -6.30
N ASP A 35 8.77 -7.64 -7.08
CA ASP A 35 8.56 -6.32 -7.69
C ASP A 35 8.50 -5.29 -6.56
N ALA A 36 9.66 -4.82 -6.13
CA ALA A 36 9.83 -3.85 -5.05
C ALA A 36 9.29 -2.45 -5.43
N ASP A 37 8.65 -2.33 -6.59
CA ASP A 37 7.99 -1.09 -7.05
C ASP A 37 6.50 -1.04 -6.65
N SER A 38 5.93 -2.09 -6.08
CA SER A 38 4.55 -2.07 -5.59
C SER A 38 4.47 -1.37 -4.23
N THR A 39 3.84 -0.20 -4.20
CA THR A 39 3.50 0.52 -2.96
C THR A 39 2.21 0.01 -2.31
N ALA A 40 1.61 -1.03 -2.85
CA ALA A 40 0.41 -1.66 -2.33
C ALA A 40 0.72 -2.41 -1.03
N ILE A 41 -0.02 -2.10 0.04
CA ILE A 41 0.07 -2.78 1.33
C ILE A 41 -1.00 -3.85 1.54
N GLY A 42 -1.93 -4.00 0.59
CA GLY A 42 -2.95 -5.04 0.58
C GLY A 42 -4.37 -4.51 0.56
N THR A 43 -5.33 -5.43 0.64
CA THR A 43 -6.75 -5.08 0.78
C THR A 43 -7.07 -4.87 2.26
N MET A 44 -7.64 -3.72 2.59
CA MET A 44 -7.97 -3.30 3.95
C MET A 44 -9.35 -2.65 4.00
N THR A 45 -9.93 -2.61 5.19
CA THR A 45 -11.11 -1.78 5.48
C THR A 45 -10.66 -0.55 6.25
N VAL A 46 -10.95 0.62 5.70
CA VAL A 46 -10.66 1.93 6.29
C VAL A 46 -11.96 2.52 6.80
N GLU A 47 -12.00 2.93 8.07
CA GLU A 47 -13.14 3.60 8.68
C GLU A 47 -12.81 5.07 8.94
N GLY A 48 -13.72 5.97 8.56
CA GLY A 48 -13.51 7.40 8.76
C GLY A 48 -14.59 8.28 8.17
N LEU A 49 -14.41 9.58 8.33
CA LEU A 49 -15.30 10.62 7.80
C LEU A 49 -14.94 10.92 6.34
N VAL A 50 -15.92 10.86 5.44
CA VAL A 50 -15.76 11.35 4.06
C VAL A 50 -15.85 12.87 4.05
N ARG A 51 -14.75 13.52 3.70
CA ARG A 51 -14.67 14.99 3.67
C ARG A 51 -13.64 15.49 2.65
N ASP A 52 -13.66 16.81 2.45
CA ASP A 52 -12.61 17.50 1.71
C ASP A 52 -11.23 17.28 2.36
N ILE A 53 -10.21 17.06 1.57
CA ILE A 53 -8.87 16.80 2.08
C ILE A 53 -8.11 18.07 2.46
N ALA A 54 -8.52 19.24 1.98
CA ALA A 54 -7.81 20.49 2.22
C ALA A 54 -7.90 20.94 3.69
N CYS A 55 -9.09 20.87 4.29
CA CYS A 55 -9.29 21.29 5.66
C CYS A 55 -8.45 20.54 6.69
N PRO A 56 -8.41 19.19 6.74
CA PRO A 56 -7.61 18.48 7.72
C PRO A 56 -6.12 18.65 7.51
N LEU A 57 -5.66 18.83 6.27
CA LEU A 57 -4.24 19.07 5.99
C LEU A 57 -3.78 20.46 6.44
N GLN A 58 -4.65 21.47 6.37
CA GLN A 58 -4.33 22.84 6.75
C GLN A 58 -4.61 23.14 8.22
N ASN A 59 -5.53 22.42 8.85
CA ASN A 59 -6.00 22.72 10.20
C ASN A 59 -6.11 21.45 11.05
N LYS A 60 -5.17 21.28 11.96
CA LYS A 60 -5.14 20.14 12.90
C LYS A 60 -6.37 20.00 13.80
N LYS A 61 -7.18 21.07 13.98
CA LYS A 61 -8.45 21.01 14.70
C LYS A 61 -9.60 20.42 13.88
N SER A 62 -9.40 20.28 12.58
CA SER A 62 -10.36 19.67 11.67
C SER A 62 -10.18 18.15 11.68
N THR A 63 -10.94 17.45 12.52
CA THR A 63 -10.84 16.01 12.75
C THR A 63 -12.05 15.27 12.17
N SER A 64 -12.08 13.95 12.30
CA SER A 64 -13.24 13.13 11.92
C SER A 64 -14.47 13.36 12.82
N THR A 65 -14.28 13.95 14.00
CA THR A 65 -15.37 14.25 14.95
C THR A 65 -15.68 15.75 15.06
N ASN A 66 -14.70 16.61 14.77
CA ASN A 66 -14.87 18.07 14.77
C ASN A 66 -14.94 18.61 13.34
N TYR A 67 -16.13 18.65 12.78
CA TYR A 67 -16.41 19.07 11.40
C TYR A 67 -17.78 19.72 11.24
N SER A 68 -17.98 20.36 10.12
CA SER A 68 -19.29 20.91 9.69
C SER A 68 -19.63 20.36 8.31
N LYS A 69 -20.83 19.78 8.16
CA LYS A 69 -21.33 19.29 6.87
C LYS A 69 -21.45 20.42 5.85
N ASP A 70 -21.85 21.62 6.28
CA ASP A 70 -21.95 22.79 5.40
C ASP A 70 -20.59 23.24 4.89
N CYS A 71 -19.57 23.19 5.74
CA CYS A 71 -18.18 23.47 5.35
C CYS A 71 -17.70 22.45 4.30
N ILE A 72 -17.91 21.16 4.54
CA ILE A 72 -17.55 20.09 3.59
C ILE A 72 -18.24 20.34 2.24
N THR A 73 -19.56 20.58 2.26
CA THR A 73 -20.34 20.84 1.04
C THR A 73 -19.84 22.07 0.28
N THR A 74 -19.47 23.12 0.99
CA THR A 74 -18.93 24.36 0.40
C THR A 74 -17.58 24.10 -0.26
N CYS A 75 -16.68 23.37 0.41
CA CYS A 75 -15.38 23.00 -0.15
C CYS A 75 -15.52 22.13 -1.40
N LEU A 76 -16.45 21.17 -1.38
CA LEU A 76 -16.72 20.34 -2.55
C LEU A 76 -17.25 21.14 -3.74
N LYS A 77 -18.16 22.09 -3.52
CA LYS A 77 -18.65 22.99 -4.57
C LYS A 77 -17.52 23.86 -5.16
N ALA A 78 -16.52 24.18 -4.36
CA ALA A 78 -15.32 24.89 -4.78
C ALA A 78 -14.28 23.99 -5.49
N GLY A 79 -14.55 22.67 -5.62
CA GLY A 79 -13.68 21.73 -6.33
C GLY A 79 -12.65 21.01 -5.47
N SER A 80 -12.74 21.12 -4.13
CA SER A 80 -11.84 20.36 -3.25
C SER A 80 -12.11 18.85 -3.40
N PRO A 81 -11.06 18.01 -3.55
CA PRO A 81 -11.23 16.59 -3.64
C PRO A 81 -11.63 15.98 -2.28
N LEU A 82 -12.32 14.84 -2.34
CA LEU A 82 -12.71 14.05 -1.18
C LEU A 82 -11.62 13.06 -0.78
N GLY A 83 -11.57 12.76 0.51
CA GLY A 83 -10.84 11.65 1.10
C GLY A 83 -11.58 11.10 2.31
N ILE A 84 -11.04 10.04 2.90
CA ILE A 84 -11.52 9.45 4.13
C ILE A 84 -10.55 9.86 5.23
N LEU A 85 -11.01 10.64 6.22
CA LEU A 85 -10.24 11.05 7.39
C LEU A 85 -10.55 10.09 8.55
N THR A 86 -9.55 9.34 9.00
CA THR A 86 -9.68 8.40 10.12
C THR A 86 -9.68 9.11 11.48
N SER A 87 -9.98 8.37 12.54
CA SER A 87 -9.91 8.87 13.93
C SER A 87 -8.48 9.22 14.34
N GLU A 88 -7.49 8.55 13.78
CA GLU A 88 -6.07 8.74 14.02
C GLU A 88 -5.52 9.99 13.31
N GLY A 89 -6.28 10.52 12.35
CA GLY A 89 -5.92 11.70 11.57
C GLY A 89 -5.29 11.40 10.21
N ASP A 90 -5.23 10.14 9.82
CA ASP A 90 -4.76 9.73 8.50
C ASP A 90 -5.79 10.07 7.43
N VAL A 91 -5.31 10.55 6.29
CA VAL A 91 -6.15 10.87 5.13
C VAL A 91 -5.90 9.85 4.02
N TYR A 92 -6.95 9.11 3.67
CA TYR A 92 -6.92 8.18 2.54
C TYR A 92 -7.51 8.85 1.30
N VAL A 93 -6.69 8.98 0.26
CA VAL A 93 -7.10 9.57 -1.02
C VAL A 93 -7.67 8.46 -1.90
N PRO A 94 -8.91 8.57 -2.41
CA PRO A 94 -9.45 7.61 -3.34
C PRO A 94 -8.69 7.67 -4.67
N ILE A 95 -8.38 6.52 -5.22
CA ILE A 95 -7.76 6.36 -6.53
C ILE A 95 -8.48 5.29 -7.35
N THR A 96 -8.26 5.29 -8.66
CA THR A 96 -8.69 4.22 -9.56
C THR A 96 -7.64 4.00 -10.64
N GLN A 97 -7.57 2.79 -11.17
CA GLN A 97 -6.74 2.49 -12.33
C GLN A 97 -7.39 2.96 -13.65
N SER A 98 -8.66 3.33 -13.62
CA SER A 98 -9.44 3.78 -14.78
C SER A 98 -9.35 5.30 -14.93
N MET A 99 -8.27 5.80 -15.51
CA MET A 99 -8.14 7.22 -15.83
C MET A 99 -9.20 7.64 -16.89
N PRO A 100 -9.80 8.82 -16.78
CA PRO A 100 -9.47 9.94 -15.88
C PRO A 100 -10.25 9.95 -14.55
N ASP A 101 -10.98 8.90 -14.18
CA ASP A 101 -11.67 8.84 -12.91
C ASP A 101 -10.66 8.71 -11.75
N MET A 102 -10.67 9.67 -10.85
CA MET A 102 -9.79 9.69 -9.68
C MET A 102 -10.42 9.01 -8.45
N GLY A 103 -11.42 8.12 -8.63
CA GLY A 103 -12.08 7.43 -7.52
C GLY A 103 -13.02 8.31 -6.69
N GLN A 104 -13.14 9.60 -7.02
CA GLN A 104 -13.96 10.54 -6.25
C GLN A 104 -15.45 10.19 -6.27
N ASN A 105 -15.93 9.55 -7.34
CA ASN A 105 -17.32 9.20 -7.51
C ASN A 105 -17.82 8.20 -6.46
N ALA A 106 -16.96 7.31 -5.98
CA ALA A 106 -17.29 6.36 -4.92
C ALA A 106 -17.62 7.04 -3.59
N LEU A 107 -16.98 8.19 -3.28
CA LEU A 107 -17.15 8.90 -2.02
C LEU A 107 -18.20 10.02 -2.05
N LYS A 108 -18.52 10.57 -3.22
CA LYS A 108 -19.46 11.71 -3.34
C LYS A 108 -20.81 11.52 -2.63
N PRO A 109 -21.46 10.34 -2.69
CA PRO A 109 -22.74 10.14 -2.01
C PRO A 109 -22.64 10.21 -0.48
N PHE A 110 -21.43 10.01 0.07
CA PHE A 110 -21.16 9.91 1.51
C PHE A 110 -20.52 11.17 2.09
N ALA A 111 -20.49 12.27 1.35
CA ALA A 111 -19.83 13.50 1.80
C ALA A 111 -20.42 14.00 3.14
N GLY A 112 -19.57 14.10 4.16
CA GLY A 112 -19.96 14.46 5.52
C GLY A 112 -20.54 13.31 6.35
N GLU A 113 -20.36 12.08 5.91
CA GLU A 113 -20.78 10.87 6.61
C GLU A 113 -19.57 9.99 6.98
N HIS A 114 -19.71 9.25 8.09
CA HIS A 114 -18.75 8.20 8.44
C HIS A 114 -19.02 6.96 7.61
N VAL A 115 -17.95 6.38 7.07
CA VAL A 115 -18.01 5.19 6.22
C VAL A 115 -17.03 4.13 6.66
N LYS A 116 -17.30 2.89 6.22
CA LYS A 116 -16.34 1.79 6.08
C LYS A 116 -16.12 1.58 4.59
N ALA A 117 -14.89 1.79 4.13
CA ALA A 117 -14.49 1.57 2.75
C ALA A 117 -13.49 0.42 2.70
N THR A 118 -13.79 -0.61 1.92
CA THR A 118 -12.91 -1.75 1.69
C THR A 118 -12.29 -1.63 0.31
N GLY A 119 -10.98 -1.78 0.24
CA GLY A 119 -10.26 -1.65 -1.03
C GLY A 119 -8.79 -1.96 -0.92
N LYS A 120 -8.10 -1.88 -2.05
CA LYS A 120 -6.65 -2.02 -2.10
C LYS A 120 -6.00 -0.72 -1.65
N VAL A 121 -5.19 -0.81 -0.61
CA VAL A 121 -4.50 0.34 0.00
C VAL A 121 -3.07 0.41 -0.48
N PHE A 122 -2.61 1.63 -0.72
CA PHE A 122 -1.26 1.97 -1.15
C PHE A 122 -0.67 2.98 -0.18
N LEU A 123 0.63 2.85 0.08
CA LEU A 123 1.40 3.79 0.88
C LEU A 123 2.67 4.20 0.14
N ARG A 124 2.82 5.49 -0.12
CA ARG A 124 4.03 6.01 -0.74
C ARG A 124 4.43 7.33 -0.09
N ASN A 125 5.63 7.37 0.49
CA ASN A 125 6.19 8.58 1.13
C ASN A 125 5.22 9.25 2.12
N GLY A 126 4.51 8.46 2.94
CA GLY A 126 3.53 8.94 3.90
C GLY A 126 2.15 9.29 3.33
N THR A 127 1.93 9.14 2.03
CA THR A 127 0.62 9.33 1.42
C THR A 127 -0.14 8.01 1.37
N HIS A 128 -1.31 7.97 2.01
CA HIS A 128 -2.22 6.84 1.91
C HIS A 128 -3.18 7.04 0.74
N ALA A 129 -3.35 6.00 -0.08
CA ALA A 129 -4.35 5.97 -1.14
C ALA A 129 -5.15 4.68 -1.07
N ILE A 130 -6.40 4.69 -1.52
CA ILE A 130 -7.27 3.54 -1.54
C ILE A 130 -8.01 3.42 -2.88
N GLU A 131 -7.89 2.26 -3.52
CA GLU A 131 -8.73 1.85 -4.63
C GLU A 131 -9.96 1.14 -4.04
N ILE A 132 -11.08 1.87 -3.98
CA ILE A 132 -12.29 1.45 -3.27
C ILE A 132 -13.02 0.41 -4.08
N ASN A 133 -13.23 -0.78 -3.50
CA ASN A 133 -14.09 -1.83 -4.04
C ASN A 133 -15.52 -1.71 -3.52
N GLU A 134 -15.66 -1.31 -2.25
CA GLU A 134 -16.93 -1.25 -1.55
C GLU A 134 -16.90 -0.15 -0.49
N VAL A 135 -18.00 0.58 -0.32
CA VAL A 135 -18.15 1.61 0.70
C VAL A 135 -19.57 1.63 1.27
N HIS A 136 -19.68 1.70 2.59
CA HIS A 136 -20.94 1.75 3.33
C HIS A 136 -20.90 2.85 4.39
N ALA A 137 -22.04 3.52 4.61
CA ALA A 137 -22.17 4.44 5.74
C ALA A 137 -22.16 3.67 7.07
N VAL A 138 -21.45 4.19 8.07
CA VAL A 138 -21.48 3.68 9.44
C VAL A 138 -22.66 4.30 10.16
N GLY A 139 -23.63 3.46 10.61
CA GLY A 139 -24.81 3.92 11.33
C GLY A 139 -26.01 4.31 10.44
N GLY A 140 -25.93 4.09 9.14
CA GLY A 140 -27.10 4.18 8.26
C GLY A 140 -27.84 2.84 8.25
N GLU A 141 -29.03 2.78 8.81
CA GLU A 141 -30.03 1.82 8.35
C GLU A 141 -30.14 1.96 6.84
N THR A 142 -29.98 0.84 6.12
CA THR A 142 -30.31 0.76 4.70
C THR A 142 -31.73 1.26 4.53
N LYS A 143 -31.90 2.49 4.05
CA LYS A 143 -33.17 2.92 3.50
C LYS A 143 -33.30 2.22 2.17
N ASP A 144 -33.80 0.99 2.22
CA ASP A 144 -34.35 0.32 1.06
C ASP A 144 -35.48 1.18 0.53
N LYS A 145 -35.31 1.63 -0.71
CA LYS A 145 -36.38 2.24 -1.49
C LYS A 145 -36.47 1.55 -2.83
#